data_0ab17450666559be993ef8ed545663d9
#
_entry.id   0ab17450666559be993ef8ed545663d9
#
_cell.length_a   1.000
_cell.length_b   1.000
_cell.length_c   1.000
_cell.angle_alpha   90.00
_cell.angle_beta   90.00
_cell.angle_gamma   90.00
#
_symmetry.space_group_name_H-M   'P 1'
#
loop_
_entity.id
_entity.type
_entity.pdbx_description
1 polymer ?
#
loop_
_entity_poly.entity_id
_entity_poly.type
_entity_poly.pdbx_seq_one_letter_code
_entity_poly.pdbx_strand_id
1 'polypeptide(L)'
;MSSWKDNVRKVEPYVPGEQPKIKNVIKLNTNENPYPPSPKVEEIIKNADCSLLRKYPDPACSELVNELSKTYGVDPDMIFVGVGSDDVLATCFMTFFCSDKPVLFPDVTYSFYDVWAELFNIPYERVPLDGDFNINTADYRKENGGIIFPNPNAPTGIALELSDIEEIVKANKESVVIVDEAYVDFGTRSALELLDKNENLLVVQTFSKSRSLAGLRIGFAIGHKEMISYLWAVRNSFNSYTLNSLATAAGAAALRDKEYFEKTANDIINTRE
;
A
#
# COMPACT_ATOMS: atom_id res chain seq x y z
N MET A 1 -33.26 -27.01 11.88
CA MET A 1 -31.99 -27.24 12.57
C MET A 1 -30.98 -26.33 11.90
N SER A 2 -30.33 -25.42 12.63
CA SER A 2 -29.32 -24.57 12.07
C SER A 2 -28.08 -25.42 11.75
N SER A 3 -27.50 -25.26 10.55
CA SER A 3 -26.30 -25.94 10.12
C SER A 3 -25.06 -25.07 10.41
N TRP A 4 -23.88 -25.67 10.60
CA TRP A 4 -22.62 -24.91 10.65
C TRP A 4 -22.41 -24.01 9.42
N LYS A 5 -23.02 -24.36 8.28
CA LYS A 5 -23.01 -23.57 7.04
C LYS A 5 -23.67 -22.20 7.17
N ASP A 6 -24.60 -22.05 8.14
CA ASP A 6 -25.30 -20.80 8.40
C ASP A 6 -24.39 -19.79 9.14
N ASN A 7 -23.32 -20.30 9.78
CA ASN A 7 -22.35 -19.53 10.55
C ASN A 7 -21.04 -19.23 9.78
N VAL A 8 -20.98 -19.56 8.47
CA VAL A 8 -19.80 -19.29 7.64
C VAL A 8 -19.92 -17.90 7.03
N ARG A 9 -18.85 -17.11 7.11
CA ARG A 9 -18.75 -15.85 6.40
C ARG A 9 -18.77 -16.11 4.88
N LYS A 10 -19.69 -15.50 4.18
CA LYS A 10 -19.81 -15.59 2.72
C LYS A 10 -19.20 -14.33 2.14
N VAL A 11 -18.17 -14.48 1.31
CA VAL A 11 -17.49 -13.40 0.61
C VAL A 11 -17.23 -13.80 -0.84
N GLU A 12 -17.24 -12.83 -1.74
CA GLU A 12 -16.70 -13.00 -3.09
C GLU A 12 -15.22 -12.62 -3.07
N PRO A 13 -14.30 -13.59 -3.26
CA PRO A 13 -12.89 -13.30 -3.19
C PRO A 13 -12.41 -12.55 -4.44
N TYR A 14 -11.36 -11.77 -4.28
CA TYR A 14 -10.61 -11.24 -5.42
C TYR A 14 -10.11 -12.38 -6.32
N VAL A 15 -10.23 -12.19 -7.63
CA VAL A 15 -9.73 -13.14 -8.63
C VAL A 15 -8.35 -12.66 -9.10
N PRO A 16 -7.26 -13.37 -8.72
CA PRO A 16 -5.91 -13.00 -9.14
C PRO A 16 -5.76 -13.04 -10.66
N GLY A 17 -4.93 -12.16 -11.19
CA GLY A 17 -4.56 -12.19 -12.61
C GLY A 17 -3.94 -13.53 -13.01
N GLU A 18 -4.18 -13.95 -14.24
CA GLU A 18 -3.69 -15.22 -14.77
C GLU A 18 -2.16 -15.36 -14.65
N GLN A 19 -1.71 -16.53 -14.24
CA GLN A 19 -0.29 -16.91 -14.14
C GLN A 19 0.03 -17.98 -15.20
N PRO A 20 0.26 -17.59 -16.48
CA PRO A 20 0.48 -18.53 -17.56
C PRO A 20 1.77 -19.33 -17.37
N LYS A 21 1.70 -20.64 -17.57
CA LYS A 21 2.86 -21.56 -17.51
C LYS A 21 3.53 -21.77 -18.88
N ILE A 22 3.33 -20.86 -19.81
CA ILE A 22 3.86 -20.92 -21.18
C ILE A 22 5.28 -20.35 -21.18
N LYS A 23 6.22 -21.08 -21.76
CA LYS A 23 7.61 -20.58 -21.92
C LYS A 23 7.65 -19.38 -22.87
N ASN A 24 8.46 -18.39 -22.55
CA ASN A 24 8.67 -17.16 -23.32
C ASN A 24 7.42 -16.29 -23.51
N VAL A 25 6.44 -16.36 -22.59
CA VAL A 25 5.30 -15.44 -22.59
C VAL A 25 5.73 -14.05 -22.15
N ILE A 26 5.24 -13.02 -22.85
CA ILE A 26 5.33 -11.63 -22.36
C ILE A 26 4.14 -11.39 -21.44
N LYS A 27 4.43 -11.31 -20.13
CA LYS A 27 3.42 -11.15 -19.08
C LYS A 27 3.27 -9.68 -18.70
N LEU A 28 2.10 -9.08 -18.94
CA LEU A 28 1.83 -7.66 -18.69
C LEU A 28 0.66 -7.40 -17.72
N ASN A 29 0.05 -8.47 -17.18
CA ASN A 29 -1.24 -8.37 -16.49
C ASN A 29 -1.18 -8.03 -14.99
N THR A 30 -0.02 -8.04 -14.35
CA THR A 30 0.12 -7.77 -12.90
C THR A 30 1.09 -6.62 -12.60
N ASN A 31 1.50 -5.90 -13.64
CA ASN A 31 2.42 -4.75 -13.54
C ASN A 31 3.70 -5.09 -12.75
N GLU A 32 4.26 -6.28 -13.02
CA GLU A 32 5.55 -6.67 -12.47
C GLU A 32 6.67 -5.84 -13.12
N ASN A 33 7.66 -5.47 -12.31
CA ASN A 33 8.81 -4.69 -12.80
C ASN A 33 9.66 -5.55 -13.76
N PRO A 34 10.03 -5.07 -14.95
CA PRO A 34 10.87 -5.80 -15.88
C PRO A 34 12.33 -5.95 -15.43
N TYR A 35 12.77 -5.10 -14.51
CA TYR A 35 14.14 -5.16 -13.95
C TYR A 35 14.19 -6.10 -12.73
N PRO A 36 15.30 -6.83 -12.52
CA PRO A 36 15.49 -7.63 -11.32
C PRO A 36 15.59 -6.73 -10.07
N PRO A 37 15.51 -7.31 -8.86
CA PRO A 37 15.86 -6.60 -7.64
C PRO A 37 17.30 -6.08 -7.66
N SER A 38 17.59 -5.08 -6.81
CA SER A 38 18.94 -4.52 -6.67
C SER A 38 19.98 -5.60 -6.33
N PRO A 39 21.24 -5.49 -6.82
CA PRO A 39 22.32 -6.41 -6.47
C PRO A 39 22.55 -6.56 -4.96
N LYS A 40 22.27 -5.53 -4.15
CA LYS A 40 22.36 -5.61 -2.69
C LYS A 40 21.31 -6.54 -2.10
N VAL A 41 20.13 -6.61 -2.70
CA VAL A 41 19.08 -7.58 -2.32
C VAL A 41 19.52 -9.00 -2.65
N GLU A 42 20.08 -9.20 -3.83
CA GLU A 42 20.59 -10.51 -4.25
C GLU A 42 21.68 -11.02 -3.29
N GLU A 43 22.58 -10.14 -2.85
CA GLU A 43 23.62 -10.46 -1.86
C GLU A 43 23.03 -10.90 -0.52
N ILE A 44 22.02 -10.21 0.00
CA ILE A 44 21.33 -10.61 1.24
C ILE A 44 20.71 -12.00 1.11
N ILE A 45 20.06 -12.29 -0.03
CA ILE A 45 19.41 -13.59 -0.24
C ILE A 45 20.44 -14.71 -0.35
N LYS A 46 21.54 -14.50 -1.09
CA LYS A 46 22.60 -15.49 -1.27
C LYS A 46 23.35 -15.82 0.02
N ASN A 47 23.52 -14.85 0.90
CA ASN A 47 24.26 -14.99 2.15
C ASN A 47 23.37 -15.23 3.37
N ALA A 48 22.07 -15.53 3.16
CA ALA A 48 21.14 -15.76 4.25
C ALA A 48 21.55 -16.99 5.09
N ASP A 49 21.65 -16.80 6.40
CA ASP A 49 21.86 -17.89 7.35
C ASP A 49 20.56 -18.63 7.61
N CYS A 50 20.37 -19.75 6.91
CA CYS A 50 19.19 -20.61 7.07
C CYS A 50 18.98 -21.11 8.51
N SER A 51 20.01 -21.15 9.36
CA SER A 51 19.87 -21.56 10.76
C SER A 51 19.02 -20.60 11.58
N LEU A 52 18.92 -19.33 11.15
CA LEU A 52 18.09 -18.30 11.79
C LEU A 52 16.60 -18.48 11.53
N LEU A 53 16.20 -19.22 10.49
CA LEU A 53 14.78 -19.48 10.16
C LEU A 53 14.03 -20.24 11.25
N ARG A 54 14.72 -20.87 12.19
CA ARG A 54 14.14 -21.50 13.38
C ARG A 54 13.64 -20.51 14.45
N LYS A 55 13.94 -19.22 14.28
CA LYS A 55 13.55 -18.15 15.22
C LYS A 55 12.46 -17.28 14.62
N TYR A 56 11.58 -16.77 15.44
CA TYR A 56 10.67 -15.71 15.03
C TYR A 56 11.44 -14.45 14.61
N PRO A 57 10.97 -13.71 13.61
CA PRO A 57 11.54 -12.42 13.22
C PRO A 57 11.28 -11.36 14.29
N ASP A 58 11.93 -10.21 14.16
CA ASP A 58 11.62 -9.01 14.94
C ASP A 58 10.19 -8.53 14.65
N PRO A 59 9.27 -8.51 15.61
CA PRO A 59 7.88 -8.11 15.39
C PRO A 59 7.73 -6.63 15.03
N ALA A 60 8.70 -5.78 15.40
CA ALA A 60 8.73 -4.36 15.07
C ALA A 60 9.37 -4.10 13.69
N CYS A 61 9.98 -5.11 13.05
CA CYS A 61 10.70 -4.97 11.78
C CYS A 61 11.72 -3.82 11.81
N SER A 62 12.42 -3.64 12.94
CA SER A 62 13.21 -2.45 13.29
C SER A 62 14.24 -2.06 12.23
N GLU A 63 14.91 -3.03 11.60
CA GLU A 63 15.88 -2.73 10.54
C GLU A 63 15.21 -2.05 9.35
N LEU A 64 14.08 -2.59 8.87
CA LEU A 64 13.35 -2.03 7.73
C LEU A 64 12.74 -0.66 8.08
N VAL A 65 12.11 -0.54 9.25
CA VAL A 65 11.52 0.72 9.73
C VAL A 65 12.58 1.82 9.85
N ASN A 66 13.76 1.51 10.39
CA ASN A 66 14.86 2.48 10.48
C ASN A 66 15.38 2.92 9.10
N GLU A 67 15.46 2.03 8.12
CA GLU A 67 15.87 2.41 6.77
C GLU A 67 14.79 3.21 6.03
N LEU A 68 13.51 2.89 6.23
CA LEU A 68 12.39 3.70 5.75
C LEU A 68 12.43 5.10 6.36
N SER A 69 12.63 5.21 7.68
CA SER A 69 12.77 6.47 8.41
C SER A 69 13.88 7.35 7.80
N LYS A 70 15.05 6.79 7.54
CA LYS A 70 16.16 7.51 6.88
C LYS A 70 15.83 7.92 5.45
N THR A 71 15.17 7.03 4.70
CA THR A 71 14.86 7.24 3.28
C THR A 71 13.86 8.37 3.09
N TYR A 72 12.83 8.42 3.94
CA TYR A 72 11.72 9.38 3.83
C TYR A 72 11.87 10.59 4.78
N GLY A 73 12.86 10.59 5.67
CA GLY A 73 13.12 11.70 6.59
C GLY A 73 12.04 11.86 7.67
N VAL A 74 11.39 10.78 8.08
CA VAL A 74 10.32 10.78 9.09
C VAL A 74 10.72 9.95 10.32
N ASP A 75 10.09 10.20 11.46
CA ASP A 75 10.35 9.40 12.67
C ASP A 75 9.93 7.92 12.47
N PRO A 76 10.64 6.95 13.06
CA PRO A 76 10.25 5.54 13.01
C PRO A 76 8.81 5.26 13.49
N ASP A 77 8.33 6.02 14.48
CA ASP A 77 6.96 5.89 15.02
C ASP A 77 5.87 6.34 14.03
N MET A 78 6.24 6.97 12.94
CA MET A 78 5.35 7.36 11.84
C MET A 78 5.24 6.28 10.76
N ILE A 79 5.85 5.10 10.96
CA ILE A 79 5.95 4.06 9.93
C ILE A 79 5.28 2.77 10.42
N PHE A 80 4.43 2.20 9.57
CA PHE A 80 3.87 0.87 9.71
C PHE A 80 4.30 -0.01 8.54
N VAL A 81 4.63 -1.28 8.77
CA VAL A 81 5.02 -2.23 7.72
C VAL A 81 4.16 -3.48 7.75
N GLY A 82 3.85 -4.04 6.57
CA GLY A 82 3.01 -5.23 6.40
C GLY A 82 3.42 -6.09 5.20
N VAL A 83 2.71 -7.19 5.00
CA VAL A 83 2.99 -8.21 3.95
C VAL A 83 2.44 -7.76 2.58
N GLY A 84 3.07 -6.72 2.03
CA GLY A 84 2.61 -6.00 0.84
C GLY A 84 1.61 -4.89 1.19
N SER A 85 1.36 -3.99 0.23
CA SER A 85 0.35 -2.94 0.41
C SER A 85 -1.05 -3.49 0.66
N ASP A 86 -1.37 -4.68 0.15
CA ASP A 86 -2.68 -5.32 0.38
C ASP A 86 -2.93 -5.58 1.88
N ASP A 87 -1.93 -6.12 2.60
CA ASP A 87 -2.01 -6.35 4.05
C ASP A 87 -2.08 -5.03 4.83
N VAL A 88 -1.29 -4.03 4.41
CA VAL A 88 -1.32 -2.68 4.99
C VAL A 88 -2.69 -2.05 4.82
N LEU A 89 -3.24 -2.06 3.60
CA LEU A 89 -4.55 -1.49 3.30
C LEU A 89 -5.69 -2.24 4.00
N ALA A 90 -5.66 -3.58 4.00
CA ALA A 90 -6.64 -4.38 4.76
C ALA A 90 -6.61 -4.04 6.26
N THR A 91 -5.40 -3.83 6.82
CA THR A 91 -5.24 -3.38 8.22
C THR A 91 -5.81 -1.97 8.41
N CYS A 92 -5.63 -1.06 7.43
CA CYS A 92 -6.23 0.27 7.46
C CYS A 92 -7.76 0.21 7.47
N PHE A 93 -8.37 -0.64 6.62
CA PHE A 93 -9.83 -0.84 6.62
C PHE A 93 -10.33 -1.34 7.98
N MET A 94 -9.66 -2.32 8.58
CA MET A 94 -10.02 -2.82 9.92
C MET A 94 -9.83 -1.79 11.03
N THR A 95 -8.94 -0.80 10.83
CA THR A 95 -8.56 0.13 11.89
C THR A 95 -9.39 1.42 11.84
N PHE A 96 -9.58 2.00 10.66
CA PHE A 96 -10.07 3.37 10.52
C PHE A 96 -11.50 3.47 9.99
N PHE A 97 -12.02 2.43 9.34
CA PHE A 97 -13.31 2.48 8.67
C PHE A 97 -14.40 1.72 9.43
N CYS A 98 -14.42 1.84 10.77
CA CYS A 98 -15.30 1.11 11.67
C CYS A 98 -16.62 1.85 11.97
N SER A 99 -17.01 2.84 11.16
CA SER A 99 -18.25 3.60 11.37
C SER A 99 -19.38 3.12 10.46
N ASP A 100 -20.61 3.56 10.75
CA ASP A 100 -21.78 3.31 9.88
C ASP A 100 -21.83 4.22 8.65
N LYS A 101 -20.88 5.15 8.50
CA LYS A 101 -20.77 6.06 7.36
C LYS A 101 -19.97 5.40 6.24
N PRO A 102 -20.31 5.68 4.96
CA PRO A 102 -19.65 5.03 3.83
C PRO A 102 -18.20 5.51 3.67
N VAL A 103 -17.31 4.57 3.34
CA VAL A 103 -15.97 4.90 2.81
C VAL A 103 -16.11 5.29 1.35
N LEU A 104 -15.45 6.37 0.96
CA LEU A 104 -15.48 6.89 -0.40
C LEU A 104 -14.22 6.48 -1.17
N PHE A 105 -14.40 5.98 -2.39
CA PHE A 105 -13.30 5.72 -3.33
C PHE A 105 -13.80 5.82 -4.77
N PRO A 106 -12.90 6.03 -5.77
CA PRO A 106 -13.32 6.16 -7.17
C PRO A 106 -14.03 4.90 -7.68
N ASP A 107 -14.96 5.06 -8.60
CA ASP A 107 -15.72 3.95 -9.20
C ASP A 107 -14.85 3.08 -10.15
N VAL A 108 -13.85 3.68 -10.79
CA VAL A 108 -12.85 2.98 -11.59
C VAL A 108 -11.49 3.10 -10.89
N THR A 109 -11.16 2.11 -10.07
CA THR A 109 -9.99 2.12 -9.19
C THR A 109 -9.49 0.71 -8.87
N TYR A 110 -8.60 0.58 -7.88
CA TYR A 110 -8.07 -0.69 -7.43
C TYR A 110 -9.17 -1.59 -6.85
N SER A 111 -9.40 -2.71 -7.49
CA SER A 111 -10.57 -3.58 -7.25
C SER A 111 -10.60 -4.31 -5.89
N PHE A 112 -9.57 -4.17 -5.06
CA PHE A 112 -9.56 -4.72 -3.70
C PHE A 112 -10.33 -3.87 -2.69
N TYR A 113 -10.57 -2.59 -2.95
CA TYR A 113 -11.27 -1.74 -1.99
C TYR A 113 -12.68 -2.25 -1.70
N ASP A 114 -13.43 -2.64 -2.72
CA ASP A 114 -14.74 -3.29 -2.57
C ASP A 114 -14.62 -4.58 -1.76
N VAL A 115 -13.65 -5.43 -2.09
CA VAL A 115 -13.47 -6.73 -1.47
C VAL A 115 -13.21 -6.60 0.04
N TRP A 116 -12.39 -5.64 0.46
CA TRP A 116 -12.18 -5.39 1.89
C TRP A 116 -13.40 -4.77 2.56
N ALA A 117 -14.07 -3.82 1.91
CA ALA A 117 -15.30 -3.25 2.46
C ALA A 117 -16.36 -4.32 2.70
N GLU A 118 -16.57 -5.21 1.75
CA GLU A 118 -17.51 -6.34 1.89
C GLU A 118 -17.05 -7.36 2.94
N LEU A 119 -15.76 -7.71 2.95
CA LEU A 119 -15.18 -8.64 3.91
C LEU A 119 -15.37 -8.18 5.35
N PHE A 120 -15.24 -6.89 5.61
CA PHE A 120 -15.33 -6.31 6.95
C PHE A 120 -16.71 -5.72 7.27
N ASN A 121 -17.69 -5.82 6.33
CA ASN A 121 -19.03 -5.22 6.42
C ASN A 121 -18.98 -3.70 6.62
N ILE A 122 -18.09 -3.02 5.92
CA ILE A 122 -17.94 -1.58 5.91
C ILE A 122 -18.82 -1.00 4.80
N PRO A 123 -19.72 -0.06 5.09
CA PRO A 123 -20.46 0.63 4.05
C PRO A 123 -19.51 1.45 3.17
N TYR A 124 -19.77 1.47 1.86
CA TYR A 124 -18.94 2.21 0.92
C TYR A 124 -19.75 2.86 -0.19
N GLU A 125 -19.19 3.87 -0.81
CA GLU A 125 -19.75 4.53 -1.98
C GLU A 125 -18.66 4.71 -3.02
N ARG A 126 -18.93 4.27 -4.25
CA ARG A 126 -18.09 4.51 -5.41
C ARG A 126 -18.40 5.89 -5.97
N VAL A 127 -17.41 6.77 -5.96
CA VAL A 127 -17.49 8.14 -6.45
C VAL A 127 -17.13 8.15 -7.94
N PRO A 128 -18.04 8.56 -8.85
CA PRO A 128 -17.75 8.56 -10.26
C PRO A 128 -16.56 9.43 -10.62
N LEU A 129 -15.69 8.92 -11.50
CA LEU A 129 -14.69 9.74 -12.19
C LEU A 129 -15.38 10.59 -13.27
N ASP A 130 -14.74 11.68 -13.70
CA ASP A 130 -15.22 12.48 -14.81
C ASP A 130 -15.04 11.77 -16.18
N GLY A 131 -15.46 12.42 -17.27
CA GLY A 131 -15.37 11.85 -18.63
C GLY A 131 -13.95 11.59 -19.11
N ASP A 132 -12.94 12.18 -18.49
CA ASP A 132 -11.52 12.02 -18.76
C ASP A 132 -10.82 11.16 -17.69
N PHE A 133 -11.59 10.45 -16.84
CA PHE A 133 -11.15 9.61 -15.72
C PHE A 133 -10.42 10.33 -14.58
N ASN A 134 -10.63 11.63 -14.40
CA ASN A 134 -10.08 12.36 -13.27
C ASN A 134 -10.99 12.26 -12.05
N ILE A 135 -10.38 12.35 -10.87
CA ILE A 135 -11.08 12.53 -9.60
C ILE A 135 -11.51 14.01 -9.49
N ASN A 136 -12.80 14.25 -9.26
CA ASN A 136 -13.30 15.58 -8.92
C ASN A 136 -13.29 15.75 -7.40
N THR A 137 -12.46 16.65 -6.89
CA THR A 137 -12.27 16.88 -5.43
C THR A 137 -13.56 17.28 -4.72
N ALA A 138 -14.46 17.98 -5.41
CA ALA A 138 -15.73 18.44 -4.83
C ALA A 138 -16.65 17.29 -4.43
N ASP A 139 -16.58 16.14 -5.10
CA ASP A 139 -17.42 14.96 -4.84
C ASP A 139 -17.04 14.23 -3.54
N TYR A 140 -15.87 14.55 -2.97
CA TYR A 140 -15.38 14.03 -1.70
C TYR A 140 -15.67 14.93 -0.50
N ARG A 141 -16.42 16.04 -0.67
CA ARG A 141 -16.80 16.98 0.40
C ARG A 141 -18.10 16.61 1.12
N LYS A 142 -18.55 15.39 1.05
CA LYS A 142 -19.73 14.87 1.70
C LYS A 142 -19.41 14.09 2.96
N GLU A 143 -20.41 13.85 3.80
CA GLU A 143 -20.26 13.03 5.00
C GLU A 143 -19.79 11.63 4.63
N ASN A 144 -18.76 11.14 5.33
CA ASN A 144 -18.12 9.87 5.04
C ASN A 144 -17.48 9.24 6.30
N GLY A 145 -17.18 7.95 6.22
CA GLY A 145 -16.47 7.18 7.24
C GLY A 145 -14.97 7.06 6.98
N GLY A 146 -14.48 7.64 5.89
CA GLY A 146 -13.11 7.62 5.43
C GLY A 146 -13.03 7.73 3.92
N ILE A 147 -11.86 8.06 3.42
CA ILE A 147 -11.60 8.20 1.98
C ILE A 147 -10.35 7.40 1.62
N ILE A 148 -10.37 6.71 0.48
CA ILE A 148 -9.20 6.07 -0.07
C ILE A 148 -9.19 6.23 -1.60
N PHE A 149 -8.04 6.60 -2.15
CA PHE A 149 -7.82 6.61 -3.59
C PHE A 149 -6.35 6.37 -3.93
N PRO A 150 -6.05 5.72 -5.08
CA PRO A 150 -4.67 5.58 -5.54
C PRO A 150 -4.18 6.88 -6.17
N ASN A 151 -2.90 7.18 -6.01
CA ASN A 151 -2.25 8.30 -6.71
C ASN A 151 -0.82 7.94 -7.16
N PRO A 152 -0.59 7.68 -8.46
CA PRO A 152 -1.56 7.67 -9.58
C PRO A 152 -2.66 6.62 -9.43
N ASN A 153 -3.87 6.93 -9.94
CA ASN A 153 -4.97 5.97 -9.91
C ASN A 153 -4.68 4.75 -10.80
N ALA A 154 -5.03 3.59 -10.34
CA ALA A 154 -4.95 2.35 -11.10
C ALA A 154 -6.38 1.82 -11.36
N PRO A 155 -6.80 1.57 -12.63
CA PRO A 155 -5.94 1.34 -13.80
C PRO A 155 -5.71 2.56 -14.71
N THR A 156 -6.25 3.75 -14.39
CA THR A 156 -6.25 4.90 -15.32
C THR A 156 -4.85 5.50 -15.55
N GLY A 157 -3.95 5.39 -14.57
CA GLY A 157 -2.62 5.99 -14.60
C GLY A 157 -2.61 7.51 -14.36
N ILE A 158 -3.78 8.10 -14.09
CA ILE A 158 -3.93 9.55 -13.87
C ILE A 158 -3.62 9.90 -12.43
N ALA A 159 -2.83 10.95 -12.23
CA ALA A 159 -2.46 11.45 -10.93
C ALA A 159 -3.15 12.78 -10.62
N LEU A 160 -3.55 12.96 -9.35
CA LEU A 160 -3.93 14.26 -8.80
C LEU A 160 -2.68 15.09 -8.50
N GLU A 161 -2.82 16.40 -8.63
CA GLU A 161 -1.85 17.34 -8.09
C GLU A 161 -1.89 17.36 -6.56
N LEU A 162 -0.78 17.70 -5.92
CA LEU A 162 -0.74 17.76 -4.45
C LEU A 162 -1.74 18.77 -3.86
N SER A 163 -2.04 19.86 -4.57
CA SER A 163 -3.07 20.83 -4.17
C SER A 163 -4.46 20.21 -4.08
N ASP A 164 -4.79 19.30 -5.00
CA ASP A 164 -6.10 18.63 -5.05
C ASP A 164 -6.21 17.58 -3.94
N ILE A 165 -5.12 16.84 -3.68
CA ILE A 165 -5.03 15.93 -2.54
C ILE A 165 -5.21 16.70 -1.25
N GLU A 166 -4.49 17.83 -1.08
CA GLU A 166 -4.59 18.68 0.12
C GLU A 166 -6.00 19.24 0.31
N GLU A 167 -6.70 19.58 -0.77
CA GLU A 167 -8.09 20.02 -0.73
C GLU A 167 -9.02 18.94 -0.17
N ILE A 168 -8.90 17.69 -0.67
CA ILE A 168 -9.68 16.54 -0.16
C ILE A 168 -9.38 16.33 1.34
N VAL A 169 -8.11 16.31 1.73
CA VAL A 169 -7.68 16.08 3.11
C VAL A 169 -8.22 17.16 4.04
N LYS A 170 -8.11 18.45 3.67
CA LYS A 170 -8.59 19.58 4.46
C LYS A 170 -10.11 19.64 4.57
N ALA A 171 -10.83 19.21 3.55
CA ALA A 171 -12.30 19.17 3.56
C ALA A 171 -12.85 18.06 4.48
N ASN A 172 -12.04 17.07 4.86
CA ASN A 172 -12.45 15.87 5.58
C ASN A 172 -11.66 15.63 6.89
N LYS A 173 -11.52 16.67 7.71
CA LYS A 173 -10.69 16.63 8.94
C LYS A 173 -11.12 15.59 9.97
N GLU A 174 -12.39 15.20 9.95
CA GLU A 174 -12.95 14.20 10.87
C GLU A 174 -12.85 12.77 10.33
N SER A 175 -12.27 12.59 9.14
CA SER A 175 -12.14 11.30 8.47
C SER A 175 -10.69 11.06 8.07
N VAL A 176 -10.25 9.80 8.13
CA VAL A 176 -8.94 9.41 7.61
C VAL A 176 -8.98 9.42 6.08
N VAL A 177 -8.00 10.06 5.47
CA VAL A 177 -7.78 10.04 4.02
C VAL A 177 -6.53 9.21 3.73
N ILE A 178 -6.71 8.13 2.98
CA ILE A 178 -5.62 7.23 2.58
C ILE A 178 -5.28 7.49 1.12
N VAL A 179 -4.02 7.80 0.85
CA VAL A 179 -3.47 7.89 -0.51
C VAL A 179 -2.65 6.63 -0.77
N ASP A 180 -3.13 5.79 -1.70
CA ASP A 180 -2.44 4.57 -2.12
C ASP A 180 -1.45 4.92 -3.24
N GLU A 181 -0.19 4.95 -2.89
CA GLU A 181 0.91 5.35 -3.77
C GLU A 181 1.69 4.16 -4.34
N ALA A 182 1.01 3.08 -4.71
CA ALA A 182 1.68 1.91 -5.28
C ALA A 182 2.53 2.23 -6.52
N TYR A 183 2.24 3.31 -7.24
CA TYR A 183 2.89 3.70 -8.49
C TYR A 183 3.57 5.09 -8.46
N VAL A 184 3.67 5.74 -7.30
CA VAL A 184 4.19 7.11 -7.15
C VAL A 184 5.60 7.30 -7.72
N ASP A 185 6.45 6.29 -7.60
CA ASP A 185 7.86 6.34 -8.03
C ASP A 185 8.05 6.46 -9.56
N PHE A 186 6.97 6.36 -10.34
CA PHE A 186 7.02 6.45 -11.80
C PHE A 186 6.67 7.84 -12.35
N GLY A 187 7.07 8.89 -11.64
CA GLY A 187 7.04 10.28 -12.11
C GLY A 187 5.96 11.15 -11.46
N THR A 188 5.41 10.73 -10.31
CA THR A 188 4.42 11.51 -9.56
C THR A 188 5.02 12.02 -8.25
N ARG A 189 4.55 13.18 -7.77
CA ARG A 189 4.90 13.70 -6.45
C ARG A 189 4.12 12.96 -5.37
N SER A 190 4.80 12.67 -4.25
CA SER A 190 4.18 11.96 -3.13
C SER A 190 3.39 12.89 -2.21
N ALA A 191 2.23 12.43 -1.75
CA ALA A 191 1.44 13.08 -0.70
C ALA A 191 2.15 13.12 0.66
N LEU A 192 3.29 12.44 0.81
CA LEU A 192 4.17 12.59 1.98
C LEU A 192 4.59 14.04 2.23
N GLU A 193 4.67 14.87 1.19
CA GLU A 193 4.96 16.30 1.31
C GLU A 193 3.87 17.09 2.09
N LEU A 194 2.70 16.49 2.28
CA LEU A 194 1.55 17.11 2.97
C LEU A 194 1.39 16.66 4.43
N LEU A 195 2.16 15.67 4.89
CA LEU A 195 1.97 15.03 6.20
C LEU A 195 2.10 16.00 7.38
N ASP A 196 3.08 16.89 7.36
CA ASP A 196 3.37 17.81 8.48
C ASP A 196 2.18 18.74 8.83
N LYS A 197 1.24 18.92 7.89
CA LYS A 197 0.11 19.83 8.02
C LYS A 197 -1.24 19.13 8.16
N ASN A 198 -1.28 17.81 8.00
CA ASN A 198 -2.51 17.05 7.86
C ASN A 198 -2.46 15.75 8.66
N GLU A 199 -2.90 15.80 9.91
CA GLU A 199 -2.86 14.67 10.84
C GLU A 199 -3.77 13.49 10.43
N ASN A 200 -4.78 13.74 9.57
CA ASN A 200 -5.72 12.75 9.06
C ASN A 200 -5.27 12.11 7.73
N LEU A 201 -4.07 12.43 7.24
CA LEU A 201 -3.50 11.86 6.02
C LEU A 201 -2.66 10.61 6.34
N LEU A 202 -2.90 9.53 5.59
CA LEU A 202 -2.08 8.31 5.59
C LEU A 202 -1.65 8.01 4.17
N VAL A 203 -0.36 7.76 3.96
CA VAL A 203 0.20 7.38 2.66
C VAL A 203 0.65 5.93 2.70
N VAL A 204 0.21 5.12 1.74
CA VAL A 204 0.57 3.69 1.64
C VAL A 204 1.41 3.47 0.39
N GLN A 205 2.54 2.78 0.54
CA GLN A 205 3.43 2.45 -0.58
C GLN A 205 3.83 0.96 -0.56
N THR A 206 4.47 0.50 -1.64
CA THR A 206 4.86 -0.90 -1.81
C THR A 206 6.24 -1.06 -2.43
N PHE A 207 6.92 -2.14 -2.08
CA PHE A 207 8.15 -2.57 -2.76
C PHE A 207 7.88 -3.42 -4.00
N SER A 208 6.62 -3.76 -4.25
CA SER A 208 6.24 -4.70 -5.33
C SER A 208 6.48 -4.15 -6.72
N LYS A 209 6.47 -2.82 -6.90
CA LYS A 209 6.52 -2.16 -8.21
C LYS A 209 7.92 -1.62 -8.49
N SER A 210 8.24 -0.42 -8.04
CA SER A 210 9.49 0.27 -8.35
C SER A 210 10.75 -0.45 -7.82
N ARG A 211 10.65 -1.18 -6.71
CA ARG A 211 11.79 -1.88 -6.09
C ARG A 211 11.89 -3.36 -6.49
N SER A 212 11.06 -3.85 -7.41
CA SER A 212 11.13 -5.21 -7.97
C SER A 212 10.99 -6.34 -6.94
N LEU A 213 10.31 -6.10 -5.82
CA LEU A 213 10.20 -7.06 -4.71
C LEU A 213 8.77 -7.61 -4.52
N ALA A 214 7.98 -7.72 -5.60
CA ALA A 214 6.63 -8.27 -5.54
C ALA A 214 6.58 -9.64 -4.85
N GLY A 215 7.58 -10.50 -5.08
CA GLY A 215 7.70 -11.83 -4.49
C GLY A 215 8.03 -11.84 -3.00
N LEU A 216 8.62 -10.77 -2.46
CA LEU A 216 8.96 -10.66 -1.03
C LEU A 216 7.84 -10.07 -0.18
N ARG A 217 6.80 -9.54 -0.82
CA ARG A 217 5.61 -9.04 -0.13
C ARG A 217 5.95 -8.01 0.94
N ILE A 218 6.42 -6.82 0.57
CA ILE A 218 6.70 -5.72 1.49
C ILE A 218 5.86 -4.51 1.09
N GLY A 219 5.08 -4.00 2.03
CA GLY A 219 4.36 -2.74 1.94
C GLY A 219 4.51 -1.95 3.23
N PHE A 220 4.22 -0.66 3.18
CA PHE A 220 4.30 0.20 4.35
C PHE A 220 3.33 1.37 4.26
N ALA A 221 2.99 1.94 5.42
CA ALA A 221 2.27 3.19 5.53
C ALA A 221 3.09 4.20 6.31
N ILE A 222 2.95 5.48 5.96
CA ILE A 222 3.52 6.62 6.69
C ILE A 222 2.38 7.58 7.01
N GLY A 223 2.28 7.99 8.28
CA GLY A 223 1.26 8.89 8.77
C GLY A 223 1.58 9.43 10.16
N HIS A 224 0.65 10.15 10.75
CA HIS A 224 0.82 10.66 12.12
C HIS A 224 1.05 9.50 13.11
N LYS A 225 1.89 9.72 14.13
CA LYS A 225 2.31 8.70 15.11
C LYS A 225 1.12 7.98 15.77
N GLU A 226 0.07 8.71 16.09
CA GLU A 226 -1.13 8.16 16.71
C GLU A 226 -1.84 7.18 15.76
N MET A 227 -2.03 7.54 14.48
CA MET A 227 -2.60 6.65 13.47
C MET A 227 -1.78 5.36 13.32
N ILE A 228 -0.46 5.50 13.26
CA ILE A 228 0.46 4.37 13.14
C ILE A 228 0.38 3.46 14.37
N SER A 229 0.22 4.01 15.57
CA SER A 229 0.06 3.23 16.80
C SER A 229 -1.20 2.33 16.76
N TYR A 230 -2.31 2.82 16.18
CA TYR A 230 -3.53 2.03 15.99
C TYR A 230 -3.33 0.90 14.98
N LEU A 231 -2.62 1.14 13.87
CA LEU A 231 -2.30 0.08 12.89
C LEU A 231 -1.47 -1.04 13.54
N TRP A 232 -0.45 -0.67 14.32
CA TRP A 232 0.35 -1.64 15.06
C TRP A 232 -0.48 -2.42 16.08
N ALA A 233 -1.41 -1.77 16.80
CA ALA A 233 -2.28 -2.43 17.76
C ALA A 233 -3.21 -3.45 17.10
N VAL A 234 -3.87 -3.08 16.00
CA VAL A 234 -4.75 -3.98 15.23
C VAL A 234 -3.97 -5.15 14.64
N ARG A 235 -2.87 -4.89 13.93
CA ARG A 235 -2.03 -5.94 13.34
C ARG A 235 -1.53 -6.93 14.40
N ASN A 236 -1.03 -6.45 15.53
CA ASN A 236 -0.53 -7.30 16.62
C ASN A 236 -1.62 -8.16 17.27
N SER A 237 -2.89 -7.79 17.10
CA SER A 237 -4.02 -8.52 17.66
C SER A 237 -4.43 -9.75 16.84
N PHE A 238 -4.01 -9.86 15.58
CA PHE A 238 -4.29 -11.05 14.75
C PHE A 238 -3.04 -11.73 14.16
N ASN A 239 -1.94 -10.99 13.90
CA ASN A 239 -0.70 -11.57 13.39
C ASN A 239 0.51 -10.69 13.74
N SER A 240 1.19 -10.96 14.86
CA SER A 240 2.28 -10.14 15.36
C SER A 240 3.64 -10.34 14.65
N TYR A 241 3.81 -11.40 13.83
CA TYR A 241 5.07 -11.72 13.16
C TYR A 241 4.85 -11.82 11.63
N THR A 242 4.31 -10.78 11.02
CA THR A 242 3.87 -10.81 9.62
C THR A 242 5.02 -10.91 8.62
N LEU A 243 6.02 -10.03 8.72
CA LEU A 243 7.19 -10.04 7.85
C LEU A 243 8.26 -11.01 8.34
N ASN A 244 8.74 -11.87 7.46
CA ASN A 244 9.87 -12.74 7.78
C ASN A 244 11.21 -11.96 7.76
N SER A 245 12.22 -12.48 8.44
CA SER A 245 13.53 -11.83 8.59
C SER A 245 14.23 -11.58 7.25
N LEU A 246 14.06 -12.48 6.26
CA LEU A 246 14.68 -12.31 4.95
C LEU A 246 14.05 -11.14 4.18
N ALA A 247 12.72 -11.02 4.21
CA ALA A 247 12.02 -9.89 3.60
C ALA A 247 12.42 -8.56 4.26
N THR A 248 12.52 -8.52 5.59
CA THR A 248 12.95 -7.33 6.33
C THR A 248 14.36 -6.89 5.94
N ALA A 249 15.33 -7.81 5.92
CA ALA A 249 16.71 -7.50 5.54
C ALA A 249 16.84 -7.12 4.06
N ALA A 250 16.16 -7.82 3.16
CA ALA A 250 16.16 -7.53 1.73
C ALA A 250 15.50 -6.18 1.42
N GLY A 251 14.39 -5.84 2.11
CA GLY A 251 13.75 -4.53 1.99
C GLY A 251 14.69 -3.40 2.43
N ALA A 252 15.36 -3.55 3.56
CA ALA A 252 16.35 -2.59 4.03
C ALA A 252 17.53 -2.43 3.04
N ALA A 253 18.01 -3.53 2.45
CA ALA A 253 19.06 -3.49 1.43
C ALA A 253 18.61 -2.77 0.15
N ALA A 254 17.35 -2.96 -0.27
CA ALA A 254 16.78 -2.25 -1.42
C ALA A 254 16.71 -0.74 -1.21
N LEU A 255 16.40 -0.28 0.02
CA LEU A 255 16.40 1.14 0.37
C LEU A 255 17.82 1.76 0.34
N ARG A 256 18.82 1.00 0.77
CA ARG A 256 20.24 1.42 0.74
C ARG A 256 20.84 1.50 -0.67
N ASP A 257 20.15 1.01 -1.69
CA ASP A 257 20.57 1.04 -3.08
C ASP A 257 19.79 2.06 -3.90
N LYS A 258 19.91 3.33 -3.50
CA LYS A 258 19.22 4.45 -4.10
C LYS A 258 19.55 4.62 -5.58
N GLU A 259 20.84 4.45 -5.95
CA GLU A 259 21.31 4.62 -7.33
C GLU A 259 20.65 3.61 -8.29
N TYR A 260 20.60 2.33 -7.91
CA TYR A 260 19.94 1.31 -8.70
C TYR A 260 18.42 1.58 -8.83
N PHE A 261 17.77 1.95 -7.73
CA PHE A 261 16.36 2.29 -7.71
C PHE A 261 16.04 3.46 -8.65
N GLU A 262 16.75 4.58 -8.52
CA GLU A 262 16.55 5.77 -9.36
C GLU A 262 16.80 5.46 -10.83
N LYS A 263 17.84 4.71 -11.14
CA LYS A 263 18.15 4.30 -12.51
C LYS A 263 17.02 3.49 -13.12
N THR A 264 16.56 2.43 -12.47
CA THR A 264 15.53 1.54 -13.03
C THR A 264 14.16 2.21 -13.12
N ALA A 265 13.78 3.05 -12.16
CA ALA A 265 12.56 3.84 -12.22
C ALA A 265 12.59 4.83 -13.41
N ASN A 266 13.70 5.55 -13.60
CA ASN A 266 13.88 6.46 -14.73
C ASN A 266 13.89 5.72 -16.09
N ASP A 267 14.51 4.54 -16.16
CA ASP A 267 14.49 3.74 -17.39
C ASP A 267 13.06 3.33 -17.79
N ILE A 268 12.20 3.03 -16.80
CA ILE A 268 10.77 2.74 -17.04
C ILE A 268 10.03 3.99 -17.52
N ILE A 269 10.23 5.13 -16.85
CA ILE A 269 9.62 6.41 -17.23
C ILE A 269 9.99 6.78 -18.67
N ASN A 270 11.28 6.76 -19.00
CA ASN A 270 11.78 7.09 -20.34
C ASN A 270 11.28 6.11 -21.42
N THR A 271 11.01 4.85 -21.06
CA THR A 271 10.49 3.85 -22.01
C THR A 271 9.00 4.06 -22.30
N ARG A 272 8.25 4.63 -21.36
CA ARG A 272 6.84 4.97 -21.52
C ARG A 272 6.65 6.16 -22.49
N GLU A 273 7.55 7.15 -22.46
CA GLU A 273 7.56 8.34 -23.32
C GLU A 273 8.07 8.02 -24.74
#